data_87ff06109889cb5f161217fc22cc6ff0
#
_entry.id   87ff06109889cb5f161217fc22cc6ff0
#
_cell.length_a   1.000
_cell.length_b   1.000
_cell.length_c   1.000
_cell.angle_alpha   90.00
_cell.angle_beta   90.00
_cell.angle_gamma   90.00
#
_symmetry.space_group_name_H-M   'P 1'
#
loop_
_entity.id
_entity.type
_entity.pdbx_description
1 polymer ?
#
loop_
_entity_poly.entity_id
_entity_poly.type
_entity_poly.pdbx_seq_one_letter_code
_entity_poly.pdbx_strand_id
1 'polypeptide(L)'
;HLTQALDGKLKEVVDYYHYPMAQESGKMLNIGVPKNIRQSFQSNMRLLKSKLNGISVGIFSAETGARQWMQADKHESYLIWKIGKKKMDELLLIQNGSLVTYFSFHRSGKKGKMMWQFGDGTAANLIIQDILKVQSEKSTKFSSAKQVFIYTSDGNIKDIKFFHQLNLENLTLLNPLMVLESTEDEKVHEYNTLPLAETGNAFRGVDV
;
A
#
# COMPACT_ATOMS: atom_id res chain seq x y z
N HIS A 1 -23.91 1.66 12.89
CA HIS A 1 -23.62 0.46 13.69
C HIS A 1 -22.18 0.42 14.26
N LEU A 2 -21.16 1.03 13.63
CA LEU A 2 -19.81 1.19 14.21
C LEU A 2 -19.82 2.04 15.48
N THR A 3 -20.73 2.98 15.53
CA THR A 3 -20.90 3.88 16.67
C THR A 3 -21.39 3.18 17.96
N GLN A 4 -21.94 1.99 17.86
CA GLN A 4 -22.37 1.20 19.02
C GLN A 4 -21.28 0.22 19.52
N ALA A 5 -20.33 -0.16 18.65
CA ALA A 5 -19.25 -1.08 18.99
C ALA A 5 -18.02 -0.39 19.62
N LEU A 6 -17.90 0.93 19.47
CA LEU A 6 -16.82 1.71 20.06
C LEU A 6 -17.35 2.48 21.26
N ASP A 7 -16.75 2.23 22.41
CA ASP A 7 -17.01 2.92 23.64
C ASP A 7 -17.11 4.44 23.38
N GLY A 8 -18.14 5.10 23.85
CA GLY A 8 -18.48 6.49 23.49
C GLY A 8 -17.34 7.50 23.58
N LYS A 9 -16.32 7.20 24.37
CA LYS A 9 -15.09 7.99 24.51
C LYS A 9 -14.23 8.05 23.25
N LEU A 10 -14.28 7.05 22.37
CA LEU A 10 -13.50 7.05 21.11
C LEU A 10 -14.15 7.92 20.02
N LYS A 11 -15.44 8.12 20.03
CA LYS A 11 -16.17 8.97 19.07
C LYS A 11 -15.69 10.41 19.01
N GLU A 12 -15.32 10.97 20.15
CA GLU A 12 -14.89 12.36 20.23
C GLU A 12 -13.46 12.59 19.76
N VAL A 13 -12.67 11.52 19.67
CA VAL A 13 -11.20 11.57 19.51
C VAL A 13 -10.73 11.12 18.12
N VAL A 14 -11.59 10.46 17.31
CA VAL A 14 -11.19 9.81 16.07
C VAL A 14 -12.13 10.15 14.91
N ASP A 15 -11.55 10.44 13.75
CA ASP A 15 -12.25 10.46 12.46
C ASP A 15 -12.08 9.12 11.74
N TYR A 16 -13.10 8.67 11.00
CA TYR A 16 -13.13 7.37 10.36
C TYR A 16 -13.15 7.50 8.84
N TYR A 17 -12.40 6.61 8.19
CA TYR A 17 -12.42 6.38 6.75
C TYR A 17 -12.87 4.94 6.48
N HIS A 18 -13.64 4.74 5.42
CA HIS A 18 -14.27 3.46 5.10
C HIS A 18 -13.82 2.95 3.75
N TYR A 19 -13.42 1.67 3.71
CA TYR A 19 -13.09 0.97 2.47
C TYR A 19 -13.95 -0.29 2.34
N PRO A 20 -14.68 -0.49 1.23
CA PRO A 20 -15.49 -1.70 1.03
C PRO A 20 -14.57 -2.93 0.87
N MET A 21 -15.04 -4.06 1.42
CA MET A 21 -14.36 -5.36 1.32
C MET A 21 -15.00 -6.21 0.20
N ALA A 22 -14.16 -6.95 -0.55
CA ALA A 22 -14.56 -7.66 -1.76
C ALA A 22 -15.50 -8.86 -1.51
N GLN A 23 -15.31 -9.58 -0.41
CA GLN A 23 -15.91 -10.91 -0.24
C GLN A 23 -17.13 -10.94 0.67
N GLU A 24 -17.43 -9.87 1.37
CA GLU A 24 -18.51 -9.85 2.32
C GLU A 24 -19.36 -8.60 2.12
N SER A 25 -20.53 -8.77 1.50
CA SER A 25 -21.48 -7.68 1.31
C SER A 25 -21.81 -7.04 2.65
N GLY A 26 -21.49 -5.76 2.78
CA GLY A 26 -21.73 -4.97 4.01
C GLY A 26 -20.56 -4.89 4.99
N LYS A 27 -19.43 -5.57 4.78
CA LYS A 27 -18.23 -5.35 5.57
C LYS A 27 -17.37 -4.23 4.98
N MET A 28 -16.80 -3.43 5.86
CA MET A 28 -15.91 -2.31 5.51
C MET A 28 -14.68 -2.32 6.41
N LEU A 29 -13.52 -2.06 5.83
CA LEU A 29 -12.34 -1.68 6.60
C LEU A 29 -12.53 -0.25 7.09
N ASN A 30 -12.51 -0.05 8.41
CA ASN A 30 -12.59 1.27 9.02
C ASN A 30 -11.23 1.68 9.55
N ILE A 31 -10.74 2.82 9.09
CA ILE A 31 -9.47 3.39 9.53
C ILE A 31 -9.78 4.61 10.38
N GLY A 32 -9.40 4.56 11.65
CA GLY A 32 -9.53 5.66 12.58
C GLY A 32 -8.29 6.56 12.57
N VAL A 33 -8.48 7.87 12.42
CA VAL A 33 -7.41 8.87 12.52
C VAL A 33 -7.67 9.75 13.74
N PRO A 34 -6.75 9.81 14.72
CA PRO A 34 -6.89 10.68 15.87
C PRO A 34 -7.09 12.16 15.46
N LYS A 35 -8.06 12.83 16.06
CA LYS A 35 -8.42 14.22 15.71
C LYS A 35 -7.25 15.20 15.91
N ASN A 36 -6.43 14.99 16.92
CA ASN A 36 -5.23 15.81 17.14
C ASN A 36 -4.25 15.71 15.96
N ILE A 37 -4.08 14.53 15.37
CA ILE A 37 -3.27 14.34 14.16
C ILE A 37 -3.87 15.12 12.99
N ARG A 38 -5.19 15.00 12.76
CA ARG A 38 -5.88 15.78 11.72
C ARG A 38 -5.73 17.29 11.94
N GLN A 39 -5.93 17.75 13.18
CA GLN A 39 -5.79 19.17 13.52
C GLN A 39 -4.37 19.70 13.26
N SER A 40 -3.34 18.89 13.58
CA SER A 40 -1.95 19.26 13.27
C SER A 40 -1.74 19.42 11.76
N PHE A 41 -2.23 18.50 10.94
CA PHE A 41 -2.16 18.64 9.48
C PHE A 41 -2.93 19.87 8.99
N GLN A 42 -4.14 20.12 9.48
CA GLN A 42 -4.93 21.29 9.11
C GLN A 42 -4.23 22.60 9.46
N SER A 43 -3.59 22.68 10.63
CA SER A 43 -2.84 23.87 11.05
C SER A 43 -1.64 24.12 10.13
N ASN A 44 -0.89 23.09 9.79
CA ASN A 44 0.23 23.19 8.88
C ASN A 44 -0.21 23.62 7.47
N MET A 45 -1.30 23.05 6.96
CA MET A 45 -1.83 23.43 5.65
C MET A 45 -2.32 24.88 5.62
N ARG A 46 -2.90 25.39 6.72
CA ARG A 46 -3.28 26.81 6.84
C ARG A 46 -2.06 27.74 6.77
N LEU A 47 -0.94 27.36 7.40
CA LEU A 47 0.31 28.13 7.29
C LEU A 47 0.80 28.18 5.82
N LEU A 48 0.57 27.13 5.05
CA LEU A 48 0.87 27.09 3.62
C LEU A 48 -0.22 27.74 2.74
N LYS A 49 -1.24 28.39 3.34
CA LYS A 49 -2.41 28.95 2.65
C LYS A 49 -3.16 27.95 1.77
N SER A 50 -3.13 26.68 2.16
CA SER A 50 -3.75 25.56 1.44
C SER A 50 -4.84 24.90 2.28
N LYS A 51 -5.77 24.19 1.62
CA LYS A 51 -6.80 23.39 2.29
C LYS A 51 -6.35 21.93 2.42
N LEU A 52 -6.65 21.30 3.56
CA LEU A 52 -6.52 19.87 3.72
C LEU A 52 -7.78 19.20 3.16
N ASN A 53 -7.68 18.53 2.01
CA ASN A 53 -8.81 17.88 1.34
C ASN A 53 -9.04 16.45 1.82
N GLY A 54 -8.00 15.79 2.34
CA GLY A 54 -8.10 14.42 2.85
C GLY A 54 -6.85 13.96 3.56
N ILE A 55 -6.97 12.86 4.28
CA ILE A 55 -5.87 12.11 4.89
C ILE A 55 -6.07 10.66 4.49
N SER A 56 -5.02 9.97 4.09
CA SER A 56 -5.04 8.55 3.75
C SER A 56 -3.92 7.80 4.46
N VAL A 57 -4.09 6.49 4.63
CA VAL A 57 -3.00 5.61 5.05
C VAL A 57 -2.06 5.42 3.86
N GLY A 58 -0.74 5.46 4.10
CA GLY A 58 0.27 5.49 3.06
C GLY A 58 0.10 4.41 1.98
N ILE A 59 -0.14 3.15 2.35
CA ILE A 59 -0.31 2.05 1.38
C ILE A 59 -1.57 2.22 0.50
N PHE A 60 -2.66 2.80 1.00
CA PHE A 60 -3.85 3.11 0.18
C PHE A 60 -3.62 4.30 -0.74
N SER A 61 -2.76 5.22 -0.32
CA SER A 61 -2.31 6.31 -1.17
C SER A 61 -1.43 5.78 -2.31
N ALA A 62 -0.53 4.85 -2.01
CA ALA A 62 0.29 4.17 -3.00
C ALA A 62 -0.55 3.32 -3.97
N GLU A 63 -1.63 2.68 -3.49
CA GLU A 63 -2.60 1.98 -4.34
C GLU A 63 -3.25 2.91 -5.35
N THR A 64 -3.71 4.10 -4.91
CA THR A 64 -4.22 5.13 -5.82
C THR A 64 -3.16 5.52 -6.86
N GLY A 65 -1.89 5.64 -6.44
CA GLY A 65 -0.76 5.89 -7.34
C GLY A 65 -0.56 4.77 -8.36
N ALA A 66 -0.65 3.50 -7.96
CA ALA A 66 -0.54 2.38 -8.87
C ALA A 66 -1.60 2.43 -9.98
N ARG A 67 -2.84 2.78 -9.65
CA ARG A 67 -3.91 2.96 -10.65
C ARG A 67 -3.65 4.15 -11.56
N GLN A 68 -3.24 5.27 -11.02
CA GLN A 68 -3.10 6.52 -11.77
C GLN A 68 -1.80 6.58 -12.59
N TRP A 69 -0.69 6.11 -12.04
CA TRP A 69 0.62 6.22 -12.69
C TRP A 69 0.99 4.98 -13.49
N MET A 70 0.66 3.79 -12.97
CA MET A 70 1.07 2.52 -13.58
C MET A 70 -0.09 1.82 -14.29
N GLN A 71 -1.25 2.46 -14.37
CA GLN A 71 -2.46 1.92 -15.02
C GLN A 71 -2.82 0.51 -14.53
N ALA A 72 -2.68 0.27 -13.23
CA ALA A 72 -3.11 -0.98 -12.63
C ALA A 72 -4.59 -1.24 -12.97
N ASP A 73 -4.85 -2.39 -13.61
CA ASP A 73 -6.21 -2.69 -14.05
C ASP A 73 -7.10 -3.03 -12.86
N LYS A 74 -8.11 -2.18 -12.63
CA LYS A 74 -9.08 -2.37 -11.55
C LYS A 74 -9.93 -3.64 -11.69
N HIS A 75 -10.00 -4.24 -12.88
CA HIS A 75 -10.73 -5.49 -13.13
C HIS A 75 -9.89 -6.75 -12.90
N GLU A 76 -8.60 -6.58 -12.59
CA GLU A 76 -7.69 -7.66 -12.32
C GLU A 76 -7.28 -7.71 -10.83
N SER A 77 -6.44 -8.70 -10.48
CA SER A 77 -5.84 -8.78 -9.16
C SER A 77 -4.47 -8.14 -9.16
N TYR A 78 -4.22 -7.21 -8.24
CA TYR A 78 -2.90 -6.66 -8.03
C TYR A 78 -2.59 -6.49 -6.54
N LEU A 79 -1.30 -6.58 -6.25
CA LEU A 79 -0.75 -6.48 -4.91
C LEU A 79 0.09 -5.21 -4.78
N ILE A 80 -0.16 -4.42 -3.76
CA ILE A 80 0.74 -3.34 -3.34
C ILE A 80 1.58 -3.87 -2.18
N TRP A 81 2.89 -3.88 -2.35
CA TRP A 81 3.83 -4.37 -1.36
C TRP A 81 4.77 -3.25 -0.91
N LYS A 82 4.55 -2.79 0.31
CA LYS A 82 5.43 -1.85 1.00
C LYS A 82 6.50 -2.61 1.76
N ILE A 83 7.74 -2.49 1.35
CA ILE A 83 8.89 -3.02 2.06
C ILE A 83 9.30 -2.06 3.16
N GLY A 84 9.13 -2.50 4.40
CA GLY A 84 9.41 -1.71 5.58
C GLY A 84 10.78 -2.00 6.20
N LYS A 85 11.18 -1.12 7.14
CA LYS A 85 12.38 -1.30 7.96
C LYS A 85 12.28 -2.57 8.80
N LYS A 86 13.45 -3.13 9.14
CA LYS A 86 13.56 -4.33 9.99
C LYS A 86 12.73 -5.50 9.45
N LYS A 87 12.52 -5.57 8.13
CA LYS A 87 11.72 -6.61 7.45
C LYS A 87 10.24 -6.64 7.87
N MET A 88 9.71 -5.52 8.32
CA MET A 88 8.29 -5.34 8.60
C MET A 88 7.60 -4.82 7.36
N ASP A 89 6.91 -5.69 6.66
CA ASP A 89 6.25 -5.36 5.41
C ASP A 89 4.74 -5.16 5.60
N GLU A 90 4.16 -4.33 4.75
CA GLU A 90 2.71 -4.17 4.64
C GLU A 90 2.27 -4.55 3.22
N LEU A 91 1.15 -5.26 3.12
CA LEU A 91 0.62 -5.74 1.84
C LEU A 91 -0.87 -5.51 1.73
N LEU A 92 -1.28 -5.08 0.54
CA LEU A 92 -2.65 -4.76 0.18
C LEU A 92 -3.00 -5.47 -1.13
N LEU A 93 -3.90 -6.46 -1.08
CA LEU A 93 -4.41 -7.14 -2.27
C LEU A 93 -5.75 -6.54 -2.68
N ILE A 94 -5.82 -6.10 -3.92
CA ILE A 94 -7.04 -5.66 -4.59
C ILE A 94 -7.41 -6.68 -5.65
N GLN A 95 -8.70 -6.96 -5.78
CA GLN A 95 -9.26 -7.79 -6.84
C GLN A 95 -10.60 -7.22 -7.28
N ASN A 96 -10.78 -7.04 -8.58
CA ASN A 96 -11.97 -6.43 -9.16
C ASN A 96 -12.35 -5.08 -8.50
N GLY A 97 -11.33 -4.25 -8.25
CA GLY A 97 -11.50 -2.92 -7.64
C GLY A 97 -11.86 -2.93 -6.15
N SER A 98 -11.84 -4.09 -5.50
CA SER A 98 -12.22 -4.23 -4.09
C SER A 98 -11.08 -4.80 -3.25
N LEU A 99 -11.01 -4.37 -2.00
CA LEU A 99 -10.03 -4.86 -1.04
C LEU A 99 -10.32 -6.32 -0.66
N VAL A 100 -9.38 -7.22 -0.91
CA VAL A 100 -9.44 -8.63 -0.50
C VAL A 100 -8.80 -8.84 0.86
N THR A 101 -7.56 -8.39 1.01
CA THR A 101 -6.85 -8.49 2.28
C THR A 101 -5.83 -7.35 2.42
N TYR A 102 -5.65 -6.89 3.65
CA TYR A 102 -4.62 -5.94 4.06
C TYR A 102 -3.95 -6.47 5.32
N PHE A 103 -2.63 -6.63 5.30
CA PHE A 103 -1.92 -7.23 6.41
C PHE A 103 -0.49 -6.72 6.54
N SER A 104 0.09 -6.93 7.71
CA SER A 104 1.52 -6.75 7.95
C SER A 104 2.16 -8.04 8.40
N PHE A 105 3.37 -8.30 7.92
CA PHE A 105 4.12 -9.45 8.35
C PHE A 105 5.62 -9.15 8.48
N HIS A 106 6.28 -9.89 9.33
CA HIS A 106 7.71 -9.82 9.50
C HIS A 106 8.39 -10.91 8.66
N ARG A 107 9.20 -10.50 7.67
CA ARG A 107 10.00 -11.43 6.85
C ARG A 107 11.21 -11.93 7.63
N SER A 108 11.11 -13.01 8.37
CA SER A 108 12.24 -13.59 9.11
C SER A 108 12.73 -14.87 8.45
N GLY A 109 13.87 -14.79 7.76
CA GLY A 109 14.54 -15.96 7.16
C GLY A 109 13.61 -16.76 6.24
N LYS A 110 13.50 -18.08 6.51
CA LYS A 110 12.63 -19.01 5.74
C LYS A 110 11.17 -19.00 6.17
N LYS A 111 10.80 -18.23 7.18
CA LYS A 111 9.44 -18.14 7.73
C LYS A 111 9.02 -16.68 7.80
N GLY A 112 7.77 -16.42 7.46
CA GLY A 112 7.12 -15.14 7.72
C GLY A 112 6.29 -15.25 8.99
N LYS A 113 6.17 -14.16 9.76
CA LYS A 113 5.27 -14.08 10.91
C LYS A 113 4.23 -13.01 10.63
N MET A 114 2.97 -13.42 10.50
CA MET A 114 1.84 -12.49 10.45
C MET A 114 1.80 -11.68 11.75
N MET A 115 1.71 -10.37 11.63
CA MET A 115 1.61 -9.45 12.77
C MET A 115 0.15 -9.05 13.02
N TRP A 116 -0.53 -8.68 11.97
CA TRP A 116 -1.98 -8.43 11.97
C TRP A 116 -2.52 -8.58 10.53
N GLN A 117 -3.84 -8.76 10.41
CA GLN A 117 -4.49 -9.01 9.13
C GLN A 117 -5.96 -8.55 9.17
N PHE A 118 -6.39 -8.02 8.04
CA PHE A 118 -7.76 -7.66 7.70
C PHE A 118 -8.17 -8.38 6.41
N GLY A 119 -9.45 -8.79 6.32
CA GLY A 119 -10.00 -9.45 5.15
C GLY A 119 -9.66 -10.95 5.07
N ASP A 120 -9.41 -11.47 3.88
CA ASP A 120 -9.19 -12.89 3.63
C ASP A 120 -7.83 -13.38 4.13
N GLY A 121 -7.85 -14.19 5.19
CA GLY A 121 -6.64 -14.78 5.77
C GLY A 121 -6.02 -15.87 4.88
N THR A 122 -6.80 -16.54 4.05
CA THR A 122 -6.29 -17.54 3.08
C THR A 122 -5.49 -16.84 2.00
N ALA A 123 -6.01 -15.74 1.45
CA ALA A 123 -5.30 -14.92 0.47
C ALA A 123 -4.00 -14.35 1.07
N ALA A 124 -4.04 -13.84 2.31
CA ALA A 124 -2.84 -13.34 2.98
C ALA A 124 -1.76 -14.41 3.14
N ASN A 125 -2.13 -15.64 3.52
CA ASN A 125 -1.19 -16.76 3.64
C ASN A 125 -0.59 -17.18 2.30
N LEU A 126 -1.37 -17.18 1.21
CA LEU A 126 -0.86 -17.47 -0.14
C LEU A 126 0.18 -16.43 -0.57
N ILE A 127 -0.09 -15.15 -0.33
CA ILE A 127 0.86 -14.06 -0.63
C ILE A 127 2.17 -14.26 0.16
N ILE A 128 2.10 -14.57 1.46
CA ILE A 128 3.29 -14.83 2.28
C ILE A 128 4.10 -16.01 1.71
N GLN A 129 3.42 -17.08 1.30
CA GLN A 129 4.09 -18.24 0.68
C GLN A 129 4.79 -17.86 -0.63
N ASP A 130 4.15 -17.04 -1.47
CA ASP A 130 4.76 -16.56 -2.71
C ASP A 130 6.01 -15.71 -2.42
N ILE A 131 5.95 -14.78 -1.47
CA ILE A 131 7.12 -13.98 -1.07
C ILE A 131 8.27 -14.87 -0.61
N LEU A 132 8.00 -15.90 0.20
CA LEU A 132 9.02 -16.82 0.69
C LEU A 132 9.62 -17.69 -0.43
N LYS A 133 8.80 -18.11 -1.40
CA LYS A 133 9.28 -18.85 -2.59
C LYS A 133 10.18 -17.97 -3.45
N VAL A 134 9.75 -16.76 -3.73
CA VAL A 134 10.52 -15.76 -4.51
C VAL A 134 11.83 -15.44 -3.78
N GLN A 135 11.78 -15.16 -2.47
CA GLN A 135 12.97 -14.87 -1.67
C GLN A 135 13.98 -16.05 -1.65
N SER A 136 13.51 -17.29 -1.80
CA SER A 136 14.36 -18.49 -1.90
C SER A 136 14.67 -18.90 -3.34
N GLU A 137 14.37 -18.05 -4.33
CA GLU A 137 14.59 -18.27 -5.77
C GLU A 137 13.89 -19.52 -6.32
N LYS A 138 12.81 -19.95 -5.66
CA LYS A 138 11.99 -21.10 -6.08
C LYS A 138 10.85 -20.73 -7.02
N SER A 139 10.65 -19.46 -7.29
CA SER A 139 9.63 -18.94 -8.18
C SER A 139 10.13 -17.68 -8.86
N THR A 140 9.78 -17.51 -10.14
CA THR A 140 10.05 -16.30 -10.94
C THR A 140 8.85 -15.36 -10.99
N LYS A 141 7.75 -15.70 -10.30
CA LYS A 141 6.54 -14.87 -10.28
C LYS A 141 5.73 -15.07 -9.00
N PHE A 142 4.87 -14.11 -8.71
CA PHE A 142 3.81 -14.24 -7.72
C PHE A 142 2.60 -14.93 -8.36
N SER A 143 2.07 -15.95 -7.69
CA SER A 143 0.87 -16.66 -8.14
C SER A 143 -0.42 -16.05 -7.58
N SER A 144 -0.31 -15.33 -6.47
CA SER A 144 -1.43 -14.74 -5.73
C SER A 144 -1.99 -13.45 -6.35
N ALA A 145 -1.26 -12.83 -7.27
CA ALA A 145 -1.70 -11.61 -7.96
C ALA A 145 -1.16 -11.57 -9.39
N LYS A 146 -1.91 -10.97 -10.31
CA LYS A 146 -1.49 -10.80 -11.70
C LYS A 146 -0.36 -9.79 -11.82
N GLN A 147 -0.37 -8.76 -10.99
CA GLN A 147 0.64 -7.71 -10.95
C GLN A 147 1.02 -7.38 -9.50
N VAL A 148 2.28 -7.11 -9.25
CA VAL A 148 2.81 -6.75 -7.93
C VAL A 148 3.57 -5.44 -8.04
N PHE A 149 3.14 -4.45 -7.30
CA PHE A 149 3.79 -3.15 -7.19
C PHE A 149 4.56 -3.07 -5.88
N ILE A 150 5.87 -2.83 -5.97
CA ILE A 150 6.76 -2.80 -4.81
C ILE A 150 7.30 -1.38 -4.58
N TYR A 151 7.34 -0.94 -3.33
CA TYR A 151 7.93 0.33 -2.93
C TYR A 151 8.41 0.32 -1.48
N THR A 152 9.04 1.41 -1.05
CA THR A 152 9.38 1.68 0.34
C THR A 152 9.13 3.15 0.68
N SER A 153 8.61 3.44 1.85
CA SER A 153 8.44 4.82 2.35
C SER A 153 9.52 5.22 3.36
N ASP A 154 10.31 4.28 3.83
CA ASP A 154 11.30 4.47 4.91
C ASP A 154 12.77 4.28 4.47
N GLY A 155 12.99 4.19 3.15
CA GLY A 155 14.32 4.13 2.56
C GLY A 155 15.00 2.76 2.62
N ASN A 156 14.24 1.66 2.78
CA ASN A 156 14.80 0.30 2.70
C ASN A 156 15.11 -0.13 1.25
N ILE A 157 15.97 0.64 0.59
CA ILE A 157 16.34 0.44 -0.82
C ILE A 157 17.07 -0.89 -1.04
N LYS A 158 17.81 -1.39 -0.03
CA LYS A 158 18.56 -2.64 -0.15
C LYS A 158 17.65 -3.83 -0.47
N ASP A 159 16.55 -3.98 0.27
CA ASP A 159 15.61 -5.08 0.05
C ASP A 159 14.84 -4.90 -1.27
N ILE A 160 14.51 -3.66 -1.65
CA ILE A 160 13.91 -3.36 -2.96
C ILE A 160 14.82 -3.81 -4.10
N LYS A 161 16.11 -3.42 -4.05
CA LYS A 161 17.09 -3.82 -5.06
C LYS A 161 17.21 -5.34 -5.17
N PHE A 162 17.21 -6.04 -4.04
CA PHE A 162 17.25 -7.50 -4.03
C PHE A 162 16.06 -8.08 -4.83
N PHE A 163 14.82 -7.70 -4.51
CA PHE A 163 13.65 -8.24 -5.22
C PHE A 163 13.59 -7.81 -6.69
N HIS A 164 13.98 -6.58 -7.00
CA HIS A 164 14.01 -6.09 -8.37
C HIS A 164 15.05 -6.83 -9.24
N GLN A 165 16.19 -7.18 -8.68
CA GLN A 165 17.25 -7.94 -9.36
C GLN A 165 16.85 -9.40 -9.67
N LEU A 166 15.83 -9.95 -9.01
CA LEU A 166 15.31 -11.28 -9.32
C LEU A 166 14.55 -11.34 -10.65
N ASN A 167 14.33 -10.20 -11.31
CA ASN A 167 13.64 -10.10 -12.61
C ASN A 167 12.32 -10.88 -12.66
N LEU A 168 11.49 -10.68 -11.64
CA LEU A 168 10.22 -11.38 -11.53
C LEU A 168 9.24 -10.89 -12.61
N GLU A 169 8.57 -11.83 -13.26
CA GLU A 169 7.73 -11.59 -14.44
C GLU A 169 6.60 -10.56 -14.21
N ASN A 170 6.08 -10.49 -12.98
CA ASN A 170 4.94 -9.63 -12.64
C ASN A 170 5.23 -8.63 -11.52
N LEU A 171 6.50 -8.29 -11.28
CA LEU A 171 6.92 -7.29 -10.29
C LEU A 171 7.28 -5.97 -10.98
N THR A 172 6.74 -4.88 -10.48
CA THR A 172 7.00 -3.52 -10.96
C THR A 172 7.35 -2.60 -9.78
N LEU A 173 8.34 -1.74 -9.95
CA LEU A 173 8.62 -0.67 -8.98
C LEU A 173 7.51 0.37 -9.04
N LEU A 174 6.89 0.66 -7.92
CA LEU A 174 5.91 1.76 -7.81
C LEU A 174 6.65 3.09 -7.61
N ASN A 175 7.12 3.63 -8.72
CA ASN A 175 7.85 4.88 -8.75
C ASN A 175 7.10 5.93 -9.58
N PRO A 176 6.56 7.01 -8.95
CA PRO A 176 5.81 8.03 -9.67
C PRO A 176 6.61 8.76 -10.74
N LEU A 177 7.93 8.84 -10.62
CA LEU A 177 8.75 9.53 -11.60
C LEU A 177 9.03 8.71 -12.87
N MET A 178 8.82 7.40 -12.85
CA MET A 178 8.95 6.58 -14.07
C MET A 178 7.87 6.89 -15.13
N VAL A 179 6.82 7.60 -14.76
CA VAL A 179 5.75 8.03 -15.68
C VAL A 179 6.05 9.39 -16.32
N LEU A 180 6.96 10.14 -15.73
CA LEU A 180 7.42 11.39 -16.30
C LEU A 180 8.52 11.07 -17.32
N GLU A 181 8.38 11.59 -18.54
CA GLU A 181 9.46 11.49 -19.54
C GLU A 181 10.75 12.05 -18.94
N SER A 182 11.73 11.19 -18.72
CA SER A 182 12.98 11.57 -18.10
C SER A 182 14.08 11.73 -19.14
N THR A 183 14.92 12.70 -18.95
CA THR A 183 16.15 12.92 -19.66
C THR A 183 17.27 12.01 -19.14
N GLU A 184 18.34 11.81 -19.86
CA GLU A 184 19.39 10.78 -19.77
C GLU A 184 20.00 10.37 -18.41
N ASP A 185 19.66 11.02 -17.29
CA ASP A 185 20.17 10.70 -15.94
C ASP A 185 19.30 9.70 -15.13
N GLU A 186 18.49 8.90 -15.79
CA GLU A 186 17.38 8.10 -15.22
C GLU A 186 17.78 7.09 -14.13
N LYS A 187 18.92 6.43 -14.27
CA LYS A 187 19.27 5.31 -13.37
C LYS A 187 19.58 5.71 -11.92
N VAL A 188 19.98 6.96 -11.70
CA VAL A 188 20.32 7.45 -10.35
C VAL A 188 19.08 7.71 -9.51
N HIS A 189 17.94 8.00 -10.14
CA HIS A 189 16.71 8.41 -9.46
C HIS A 189 15.73 7.26 -9.19
N GLU A 190 15.88 6.11 -9.87
CA GLU A 190 14.91 5.01 -9.85
C GLU A 190 14.48 4.56 -8.45
N TYR A 191 15.42 4.48 -7.51
CA TYR A 191 15.13 4.04 -6.14
C TYR A 191 14.91 5.19 -5.15
N ASN A 192 15.46 6.37 -5.43
CA ASN A 192 15.40 7.49 -4.49
C ASN A 192 14.00 8.11 -4.39
N THR A 193 13.17 7.89 -5.38
CA THR A 193 11.81 8.43 -5.48
C THR A 193 10.72 7.46 -5.04
N LEU A 194 11.06 6.22 -4.74
CA LEU A 194 10.11 5.23 -4.21
C LEU A 194 9.34 5.71 -2.96
N PRO A 195 9.90 6.51 -2.04
CA PRO A 195 9.14 7.07 -0.93
C PRO A 195 7.98 7.97 -1.37
N LEU A 196 8.02 8.52 -2.59
CA LEU A 196 6.93 9.32 -3.16
C LEU A 196 5.72 8.48 -3.59
N ALA A 197 5.79 7.16 -3.60
CA ALA A 197 4.65 6.29 -3.93
C ALA A 197 3.41 6.60 -3.08
N GLU A 198 3.58 6.98 -1.82
CA GLU A 198 2.48 7.33 -0.92
C GLU A 198 1.86 8.72 -1.22
N THR A 199 2.32 9.45 -2.23
CA THR A 199 1.71 10.71 -2.67
C THR A 199 0.54 10.51 -3.65
N GLY A 200 0.27 9.26 -4.07
CA GLY A 200 -0.80 8.93 -5.04
C GLY A 200 -2.17 9.50 -4.68
N ASN A 201 -2.44 9.69 -3.39
CA ASN A 201 -3.70 10.28 -2.94
C ASN A 201 -3.89 11.77 -3.36
N ALA A 202 -2.83 12.46 -3.77
CA ALA A 202 -2.94 13.81 -4.31
C ALA A 202 -3.74 13.84 -5.64
N PHE A 203 -3.84 12.71 -6.33
CA PHE A 203 -4.57 12.57 -7.60
C PHE A 203 -6.04 12.17 -7.44
N ARG A 204 -6.54 11.97 -6.21
CA ARG A 204 -7.95 11.58 -5.97
C ARG A 204 -9.01 12.52 -6.56
N GLY A 205 -8.66 13.75 -6.89
CA GLY A 205 -9.57 14.69 -7.54
C GLY A 205 -9.62 14.57 -9.06
N VAL A 206 -8.85 13.65 -9.63
CA VAL A 206 -8.73 13.42 -11.08
C VAL A 206 -9.47 12.15 -11.52
N ASP A 207 -9.92 11.32 -10.57
CA ASP A 207 -10.81 10.18 -10.83
C ASP A 207 -12.23 10.70 -11.16
N VAL A 208 -12.44 11.09 -12.39
CA VAL A 208 -13.75 11.38 -12.98
C VAL A 208 -14.12 10.25 -13.94
#